data_7921bf0ec3be5818d520d469a20ef3eb
#
_entry.id   7921bf0ec3be5818d520d469a20ef3eb
#
_cell.length_a   1.000
_cell.length_b   1.000
_cell.length_c   1.000
_cell.angle_alpha   90.00
_cell.angle_beta   90.00
_cell.angle_gamma   90.00
#
_symmetry.space_group_name_H-M   'P 1'
#
loop_
_entity.id
_entity.type
_entity.pdbx_description
1 polymer ?
#
loop_
_entity_poly.entity_id
_entity_poly.type
_entity_poly.pdbx_seq_one_letter_code
_entity_poly.pdbx_strand_id
1 'polypeptide(L)'
;MALQYGKCLGHAGVQVISGMARGIDGAGQRGALNGDGTTFAVLGCGVDVCYPRENIGLYMDIQKKGGIISEFPPGTEPLARNFPMRNRIISGLAEWILVIEAKEKSGSLITADFALDQGKDVYALPGPVTSALSQGCHRLIRQGAGILITPEELMDEWNLNRMQIGQKNNKNEKMLESPERMVYSCLDLFPKGIDELMKETELSISELMERLITLELKGYAEEVSRNYYICLLYTSPSPRDYAAS
;
A
#
# COMPACT_ATOMS: atom_id res chain seq x y z
N MET A 1 -4.65 2.92 1.75
CA MET A 1 -3.25 3.25 2.07
C MET A 1 -2.38 1.99 2.22
N ALA A 2 -2.62 1.02 3.13
CA ALA A 2 -1.74 -0.15 3.32
C ALA A 2 -1.42 -0.92 2.03
N LEU A 3 -2.42 -1.17 1.18
CA LEU A 3 -2.25 -1.83 -0.11
C LEU A 3 -1.37 -1.01 -1.06
N GLN A 4 -1.50 0.31 -1.05
CA GLN A 4 -0.71 1.22 -1.89
C GLN A 4 0.76 1.23 -1.45
N TYR A 5 1.04 1.44 -0.15
CA TYR A 5 2.40 1.34 0.38
C TYR A 5 3.02 -0.03 0.07
N GLY A 6 2.28 -1.12 0.34
CA GLY A 6 2.76 -2.46 0.02
C GLY A 6 3.10 -2.62 -1.46
N LYS A 7 2.25 -2.11 -2.38
CA LYS A 7 2.48 -2.19 -3.82
C LYS A 7 3.74 -1.41 -4.24
N CYS A 8 3.90 -0.18 -3.76
CA CYS A 8 5.08 0.64 -4.07
C CYS A 8 6.36 0.00 -3.53
N LEU A 9 6.34 -0.47 -2.28
CA LEU A 9 7.47 -1.19 -1.67
C LEU A 9 7.83 -2.45 -2.45
N GLY A 10 6.83 -3.28 -2.79
CA GLY A 10 7.04 -4.49 -3.59
C GLY A 10 7.63 -4.17 -4.96
N HIS A 11 7.12 -3.13 -5.62
CA HIS A 11 7.64 -2.67 -6.92
C HIS A 11 9.08 -2.16 -6.81
N ALA A 12 9.45 -1.53 -5.69
CA ALA A 12 10.80 -1.09 -5.38
C ALA A 12 11.75 -2.24 -4.98
N GLY A 13 11.26 -3.48 -4.91
CA GLY A 13 12.05 -4.64 -4.49
C GLY A 13 12.23 -4.75 -2.97
N VAL A 14 11.51 -3.93 -2.19
CA VAL A 14 11.52 -4.00 -0.72
C VAL A 14 10.63 -5.16 -0.26
N GLN A 15 11.15 -5.96 0.65
CA GLN A 15 10.41 -7.07 1.24
C GLN A 15 9.45 -6.57 2.32
N VAL A 16 8.18 -6.93 2.21
CA VAL A 16 7.17 -6.58 3.22
C VAL A 16 7.01 -7.72 4.21
N ILE A 17 7.21 -7.43 5.49
CA ILE A 17 7.08 -8.41 6.57
C ILE A 17 5.92 -7.99 7.47
N SER A 18 4.95 -8.89 7.71
CA SER A 18 3.83 -8.62 8.61
C SER A 18 3.25 -9.90 9.20
N GLY A 19 2.20 -9.77 10.00
CA GLY A 19 1.59 -10.87 10.72
C GLY A 19 0.45 -11.58 10.04
N MET A 20 0.12 -11.23 8.81
CA MET A 20 -1.01 -11.75 8.04
C MET A 20 -2.37 -11.60 8.78
N ALA A 21 -2.48 -10.65 9.73
CA ALA A 21 -3.72 -10.38 10.43
C ALA A 21 -4.78 -9.78 9.48
N ARG A 22 -6.05 -9.72 9.96
CA ARG A 22 -7.12 -9.03 9.24
C ARG A 22 -6.81 -7.56 9.06
N GLY A 23 -7.23 -6.98 7.95
CA GLY A 23 -7.11 -5.55 7.68
C GLY A 23 -5.72 -5.15 7.17
N ILE A 24 -5.01 -4.29 7.89
CA ILE A 24 -3.78 -3.61 7.44
C ILE A 24 -2.66 -4.60 7.06
N ASP A 25 -2.41 -5.63 7.88
CA ASP A 25 -1.37 -6.62 7.61
C ASP A 25 -1.59 -7.32 6.26
N GLY A 26 -2.79 -7.91 6.11
CA GLY A 26 -3.15 -8.61 4.87
C GLY A 26 -3.18 -7.68 3.66
N ALA A 27 -3.64 -6.42 3.82
CA ALA A 27 -3.65 -5.43 2.75
C ALA A 27 -2.23 -5.04 2.33
N GLY A 28 -1.32 -4.79 3.27
CA GLY A 28 0.08 -4.48 2.99
C GLY A 28 0.79 -5.61 2.24
N GLN A 29 0.63 -6.85 2.72
CA GLN A 29 1.22 -8.03 2.09
C GLN A 29 0.61 -8.32 0.70
N ARG A 30 -0.70 -8.16 0.53
CA ARG A 30 -1.35 -8.25 -0.78
C ARG A 30 -0.84 -7.16 -1.72
N GLY A 31 -0.64 -5.94 -1.20
CA GLY A 31 -0.01 -4.85 -1.95
C GLY A 31 1.36 -5.24 -2.47
N ALA A 32 2.23 -5.78 -1.62
CA ALA A 32 3.57 -6.21 -2.02
C ALA A 32 3.54 -7.24 -3.16
N LEU A 33 2.66 -8.24 -3.06
CA LEU A 33 2.46 -9.22 -4.13
C LEU A 33 1.94 -8.61 -5.43
N ASN A 34 1.04 -7.62 -5.34
CA ASN A 34 0.52 -6.88 -6.50
C ASN A 34 1.59 -5.98 -7.15
N GLY A 35 2.62 -5.59 -6.40
CA GLY A 35 3.81 -4.90 -6.91
C GLY A 35 4.91 -5.83 -7.41
N ASP A 36 4.60 -7.12 -7.64
CA ASP A 36 5.56 -8.17 -7.99
C ASP A 36 6.69 -8.37 -6.98
N GLY A 37 6.52 -7.85 -5.78
CA GLY A 37 7.47 -7.95 -4.69
C GLY A 37 7.35 -9.24 -3.88
N THR A 38 8.24 -9.37 -2.91
CA THR A 38 8.32 -10.48 -1.98
C THR A 38 7.74 -10.08 -0.62
N THR A 39 6.99 -10.98 0.03
CA THR A 39 6.46 -10.73 1.38
C THR A 39 6.58 -11.97 2.25
N PHE A 40 6.81 -11.73 3.54
CA PHE A 40 6.91 -12.79 4.55
C PHE A 40 5.84 -12.60 5.62
N ALA A 41 5.16 -13.70 5.96
CA ALA A 41 4.21 -13.72 7.06
C ALA A 41 4.85 -14.39 8.28
N VAL A 42 4.93 -13.66 9.38
CA VAL A 42 5.31 -14.24 10.68
C VAL A 42 4.03 -14.63 11.39
N LEU A 43 3.87 -15.88 11.82
CA LEU A 43 2.64 -16.38 12.43
C LEU A 43 2.77 -16.55 13.95
N GLY A 44 1.65 -16.40 14.66
CA GLY A 44 1.51 -16.74 16.09
C GLY A 44 0.95 -18.14 16.33
N CYS A 45 1.09 -19.03 15.34
CA CYS A 45 0.65 -20.43 15.33
C CYS A 45 1.63 -21.26 14.50
N GLY A 46 1.43 -22.56 14.36
CA GLY A 46 2.25 -23.39 13.49
C GLY A 46 2.25 -22.90 12.05
N VAL A 47 3.36 -23.12 11.33
CA VAL A 47 3.49 -22.69 9.92
C VAL A 47 2.48 -23.35 8.98
N ASP A 48 1.94 -24.48 9.37
CA ASP A 48 0.91 -25.27 8.69
C ASP A 48 -0.53 -24.83 9.01
N VAL A 49 -0.70 -23.87 9.93
CA VAL A 49 -2.00 -23.35 10.37
C VAL A 49 -2.26 -21.98 9.79
N CYS A 50 -3.16 -21.89 8.81
CA CYS A 50 -3.59 -20.60 8.26
C CYS A 50 -4.52 -19.88 9.24
N TYR A 51 -4.05 -18.76 9.79
CA TYR A 51 -4.85 -17.86 10.62
C TYR A 51 -4.59 -16.39 10.28
N PRO A 52 -5.64 -15.58 10.07
CA PRO A 52 -7.06 -15.97 10.02
C PRO A 52 -7.39 -16.77 8.73
N ARG A 53 -8.42 -17.63 8.82
CA ARG A 53 -8.80 -18.52 7.69
C ARG A 53 -9.23 -17.76 6.44
N GLU A 54 -9.77 -16.56 6.60
CA GLU A 54 -10.17 -15.69 5.49
C GLU A 54 -8.99 -15.29 4.60
N ASN A 55 -7.78 -15.31 5.14
CA ASN A 55 -6.56 -14.96 4.43
C ASN A 55 -5.90 -16.19 3.75
N ILE A 56 -6.63 -17.32 3.55
CA ILE A 56 -6.07 -18.53 2.93
C ILE A 56 -5.48 -18.25 1.53
N GLY A 57 -6.14 -17.43 0.72
CA GLY A 57 -5.62 -17.05 -0.61
C GLY A 57 -4.29 -16.27 -0.50
N LEU A 58 -4.19 -15.34 0.47
CA LEU A 58 -2.96 -14.61 0.74
C LEU A 58 -1.86 -15.54 1.25
N TYR A 59 -2.19 -16.45 2.18
CA TYR A 59 -1.27 -17.46 2.70
C TYR A 59 -0.65 -18.31 1.61
N MET A 60 -1.46 -18.82 0.66
CA MET A 60 -0.98 -19.60 -0.47
C MET A 60 -0.09 -18.82 -1.44
N ASP A 61 -0.42 -17.52 -1.64
CA ASP A 61 0.36 -16.68 -2.54
C ASP A 61 1.69 -16.24 -1.93
N ILE A 62 1.72 -15.98 -0.61
CA ILE A 62 2.96 -15.70 0.13
C ILE A 62 3.94 -16.85 0.01
N GLN A 63 3.49 -18.11 0.08
CA GLN A 63 4.37 -19.27 -0.08
C GLN A 63 5.04 -19.34 -1.44
N LYS A 64 4.42 -18.78 -2.50
CA LYS A 64 4.98 -18.77 -3.86
C LYS A 64 6.01 -17.67 -4.09
N LYS A 65 5.82 -16.50 -3.44
CA LYS A 65 6.63 -15.28 -3.68
C LYS A 65 7.29 -14.73 -2.39
N GLY A 66 7.51 -15.58 -1.40
CA GLY A 66 8.08 -15.19 -0.13
C GLY A 66 8.17 -16.36 0.81
N GLY A 67 7.60 -16.25 2.02
CA GLY A 67 7.63 -17.34 2.98
C GLY A 67 6.76 -17.12 4.20
N ILE A 68 6.47 -18.23 4.87
CA ILE A 68 5.78 -18.27 6.15
C ILE A 68 6.80 -18.62 7.24
N ILE A 69 6.83 -17.85 8.31
CA ILE A 69 7.78 -17.98 9.41
C ILE A 69 6.99 -18.15 10.69
N SER A 70 7.42 -19.04 11.55
CA SER A 70 6.90 -19.17 12.92
C SER A 70 7.97 -19.71 13.86
N GLU A 71 7.92 -19.31 15.13
CA GLU A 71 8.69 -19.90 16.22
C GLU A 71 7.95 -21.08 16.90
N PHE A 72 6.68 -21.29 16.51
CA PHE A 72 5.85 -22.33 17.08
C PHE A 72 5.93 -23.63 16.25
N PRO A 73 5.94 -24.80 16.90
CA PRO A 73 5.90 -26.08 16.19
C PRO A 73 4.68 -26.20 15.26
N PRO A 74 4.78 -27.01 14.18
CA PRO A 74 3.63 -27.36 13.35
C PRO A 74 2.45 -27.87 14.19
N GLY A 75 1.22 -27.55 13.77
CA GLY A 75 -0.01 -27.91 14.47
C GLY A 75 -0.34 -27.03 15.67
N THR A 76 0.52 -26.06 16.05
CA THR A 76 0.23 -25.14 17.17
C THR A 76 -0.95 -24.24 16.83
N GLU A 77 -1.97 -24.21 17.71
CA GLU A 77 -3.16 -23.37 17.56
C GLU A 77 -2.87 -21.86 17.70
N PRO A 78 -3.66 -20.99 17.05
CA PRO A 78 -3.52 -19.53 17.13
C PRO A 78 -4.08 -18.99 18.44
N LEU A 79 -3.29 -19.02 19.50
CA LEU A 79 -3.65 -18.51 20.82
C LEU A 79 -3.39 -17.01 20.93
N ALA A 80 -4.31 -16.26 21.56
CA ALA A 80 -4.23 -14.79 21.69
C ALA A 80 -2.89 -14.30 22.27
N ARG A 81 -2.32 -15.02 23.24
CA ARG A 81 -1.03 -14.71 23.87
C ARG A 81 0.17 -14.79 22.93
N ASN A 82 0.08 -15.55 21.84
CA ASN A 82 1.18 -15.76 20.91
C ASN A 82 1.40 -14.57 19.98
N PHE A 83 0.34 -13.80 19.67
CA PHE A 83 0.44 -12.69 18.73
C PHE A 83 1.33 -11.53 19.21
N PRO A 84 1.20 -11.05 20.47
CA PRO A 84 2.13 -10.05 20.99
C PRO A 84 3.58 -10.56 21.03
N MET A 85 3.80 -11.81 21.42
CA MET A 85 5.15 -12.39 21.47
C MET A 85 5.79 -12.48 20.07
N ARG A 86 5.01 -12.88 19.06
CA ARG A 86 5.43 -12.96 17.67
C ARG A 86 5.87 -11.61 17.12
N ASN A 87 5.24 -10.48 17.54
CA ASN A 87 5.49 -9.16 16.97
C ASN A 87 6.96 -8.72 17.10
N ARG A 88 7.71 -9.19 18.11
CA ARG A 88 9.15 -8.96 18.25
C ARG A 88 9.95 -9.51 17.07
N ILE A 89 9.45 -10.57 16.42
CA ILE A 89 10.11 -11.17 15.25
C ILE A 89 9.83 -10.32 14.01
N ILE A 90 8.61 -9.78 13.88
CA ILE A 90 8.28 -8.85 12.79
C ILE A 90 9.20 -7.64 12.85
N SER A 91 9.29 -6.98 14.01
CA SER A 91 10.15 -5.81 14.19
C SER A 91 11.64 -6.17 14.02
N GLY A 92 12.07 -7.33 14.52
CA GLY A 92 13.46 -7.78 14.42
C GLY A 92 13.92 -8.04 12.99
N LEU A 93 13.03 -8.54 12.13
CA LEU A 93 13.30 -8.80 10.71
C LEU A 93 13.15 -7.54 9.83
N ALA A 94 12.41 -6.55 10.29
CA ALA A 94 12.21 -5.31 9.56
C ALA A 94 13.37 -4.32 9.80
N GLU A 95 13.64 -3.48 8.83
CA GLU A 95 14.53 -2.31 8.95
C GLU A 95 13.72 -1.08 9.40
N TRP A 96 12.52 -0.94 8.88
CA TRP A 96 11.57 0.12 9.20
C TRP A 96 10.20 -0.44 9.54
N ILE A 97 9.48 0.20 10.46
CA ILE A 97 8.11 -0.16 10.82
C ILE A 97 7.14 0.92 10.34
N LEU A 98 6.18 0.54 9.51
CA LEU A 98 5.13 1.42 9.01
C LEU A 98 3.81 1.13 9.72
N VAL A 99 3.31 2.08 10.49
CA VAL A 99 2.02 1.98 11.21
C VAL A 99 0.97 2.78 10.44
N ILE A 100 0.13 2.10 9.67
CA ILE A 100 -0.89 2.73 8.82
C ILE A 100 -2.13 3.12 9.62
N GLU A 101 -2.57 2.25 10.53
CA GLU A 101 -3.68 2.51 11.46
C GLU A 101 -3.38 1.88 12.81
N ALA A 102 -3.69 2.61 13.87
CA ALA A 102 -3.63 2.11 15.23
C ALA A 102 -4.65 2.80 16.12
N LYS A 103 -5.50 2.03 16.79
CA LYS A 103 -6.24 2.52 17.95
C LYS A 103 -5.27 2.73 19.13
N GLU A 104 -5.72 3.44 20.16
CA GLU A 104 -4.92 3.73 21.36
C GLU A 104 -4.33 2.46 22.03
N LYS A 105 -5.04 1.33 21.95
CA LYS A 105 -4.63 0.02 22.50
C LYS A 105 -4.48 -1.03 21.39
N SER A 106 -3.88 -0.66 20.26
CA SER A 106 -3.67 -1.60 19.14
C SER A 106 -2.45 -2.49 19.36
N GLY A 107 -2.53 -3.75 18.90
CA GLY A 107 -1.40 -4.66 18.89
C GLY A 107 -0.23 -4.19 18.02
N SER A 108 -0.49 -3.33 17.01
CA SER A 108 0.55 -2.70 16.19
C SER A 108 1.46 -1.75 16.99
N LEU A 109 0.95 -1.15 18.07
CA LEU A 109 1.79 -0.35 18.97
C LEU A 109 2.81 -1.21 19.73
N ILE A 110 2.47 -2.45 20.06
CA ILE A 110 3.43 -3.40 20.66
C ILE A 110 4.58 -3.69 19.67
N THR A 111 4.26 -3.81 18.39
CA THR A 111 5.30 -3.97 17.35
C THR A 111 6.19 -2.72 17.24
N ALA A 112 5.58 -1.53 17.33
CA ALA A 112 6.32 -0.27 17.33
C ALA A 112 7.22 -0.14 18.57
N ASP A 113 6.73 -0.50 19.75
CA ASP A 113 7.52 -0.50 20.99
C ASP A 113 8.72 -1.45 20.86
N PHE A 114 8.54 -2.68 20.38
CA PHE A 114 9.66 -3.59 20.11
C PHE A 114 10.65 -3.05 19.08
N ALA A 115 10.16 -2.36 18.04
CA ALA A 115 11.02 -1.76 17.03
C ALA A 115 11.92 -0.68 17.65
N LEU A 116 11.36 0.19 18.49
CA LEU A 116 12.12 1.23 19.19
C LEU A 116 13.16 0.62 20.13
N ASP A 117 12.79 -0.42 20.89
CA ASP A 117 13.73 -1.16 21.76
C ASP A 117 14.87 -1.81 20.95
N GLN A 118 14.61 -2.16 19.70
CA GLN A 118 15.59 -2.74 18.75
C GLN A 118 16.35 -1.69 17.94
N GLY A 119 16.14 -0.39 18.20
CA GLY A 119 16.80 0.70 17.50
C GLY A 119 16.37 0.87 16.04
N LYS A 120 15.12 0.49 15.73
CA LYS A 120 14.53 0.61 14.39
C LYS A 120 13.72 1.90 14.27
N ASP A 121 13.68 2.46 13.07
CA ASP A 121 12.84 3.61 12.77
C ASP A 121 11.37 3.20 12.64
N VAL A 122 10.50 4.04 13.22
CA VAL A 122 9.05 3.86 13.17
C VAL A 122 8.43 5.04 12.43
N TYR A 123 7.56 4.74 11.48
CA TYR A 123 6.79 5.71 10.72
C TYR A 123 5.29 5.48 10.96
N ALA A 124 4.53 6.55 11.05
CA ALA A 124 3.09 6.47 11.27
C ALA A 124 2.31 7.35 10.29
N LEU A 125 1.21 6.80 9.75
CA LEU A 125 0.32 7.53 8.86
C LEU A 125 -0.60 8.44 9.69
N PRO A 126 -0.59 9.77 9.46
CA PRO A 126 -1.55 10.66 10.09
C PRO A 126 -2.95 10.41 9.53
N GLY A 127 -3.96 10.69 10.32
CA GLY A 127 -5.35 10.57 9.91
C GLY A 127 -6.23 11.59 10.64
N PRO A 128 -7.55 11.59 10.42
CA PRO A 128 -8.45 12.53 11.09
C PRO A 128 -8.34 12.40 12.61
N VAL A 129 -8.23 13.55 13.31
CA VAL A 129 -8.12 13.59 14.79
C VAL A 129 -9.35 13.00 15.48
N THR A 130 -10.48 12.97 14.80
CA THR A 130 -11.74 12.37 15.28
C THR A 130 -11.80 10.85 15.09
N SER A 131 -10.88 10.27 14.32
CA SER A 131 -10.85 8.83 14.07
C SER A 131 -10.13 8.09 15.18
N ALA A 132 -10.82 7.13 15.79
CA ALA A 132 -10.22 6.22 16.77
C ALA A 132 -9.08 5.37 16.18
N LEU A 133 -9.07 5.12 14.85
CA LEU A 133 -8.04 4.35 14.16
C LEU A 133 -6.74 5.16 13.98
N SER A 134 -6.77 6.48 14.15
CA SER A 134 -5.61 7.36 13.99
C SER A 134 -4.94 7.72 15.32
N GLN A 135 -5.58 7.47 16.46
CA GLN A 135 -5.11 7.91 17.77
C GLN A 135 -3.74 7.32 18.14
N GLY A 136 -3.52 6.04 17.85
CA GLY A 136 -2.24 5.38 18.07
C GLY A 136 -1.14 5.95 17.16
N CYS A 137 -1.45 6.22 15.90
CA CYS A 137 -0.53 6.87 14.95
C CYS A 137 -0.14 8.28 15.43
N HIS A 138 -1.12 9.08 15.87
CA HIS A 138 -0.85 10.42 16.42
C HIS A 138 0.02 10.36 17.67
N ARG A 139 -0.16 9.34 18.53
CA ARG A 139 0.70 9.13 19.70
C ARG A 139 2.13 8.84 19.29
N LEU A 140 2.34 7.96 18.30
CA LEU A 140 3.67 7.63 17.78
C LEU A 140 4.34 8.87 17.16
N ILE A 141 3.63 9.63 16.33
CA ILE A 141 4.14 10.88 15.72
C ILE A 141 4.55 11.88 16.80
N ARG A 142 3.71 12.06 17.85
CA ARG A 142 4.05 12.94 18.97
C ARG A 142 5.27 12.47 19.75
N GLN A 143 5.59 11.17 19.71
CA GLN A 143 6.76 10.55 20.34
C GLN A 143 8.00 10.58 19.45
N GLY A 144 7.90 11.13 18.23
CA GLY A 144 9.02 11.29 17.30
C GLY A 144 9.06 10.29 16.16
N ALA A 145 8.01 9.49 15.95
CA ALA A 145 7.92 8.65 14.76
C ALA A 145 7.87 9.52 13.48
N GLY A 146 8.50 9.04 12.41
CA GLY A 146 8.42 9.65 11.09
C GLY A 146 6.96 9.70 10.58
N ILE A 147 6.65 10.71 9.77
CA ILE A 147 5.31 10.89 9.22
C ILE A 147 5.26 10.25 7.84
N LEU A 148 4.30 9.35 7.62
CA LEU A 148 3.98 8.83 6.29
C LEU A 148 3.04 9.83 5.60
N ILE A 149 3.43 10.33 4.43
CA ILE A 149 2.61 11.23 3.61
C ILE A 149 2.17 10.49 2.36
N THR A 150 3.11 10.18 1.47
CA THR A 150 2.86 9.35 0.29
C THR A 150 3.88 8.22 0.19
N PRO A 151 3.56 7.11 -0.50
CA PRO A 151 4.55 6.07 -0.76
C PRO A 151 5.76 6.58 -1.54
N GLU A 152 5.56 7.52 -2.47
CA GLU A 152 6.59 8.09 -3.33
C GLU A 152 7.61 8.89 -2.51
N GLU A 153 7.15 9.75 -1.59
CA GLU A 153 8.02 10.50 -0.68
C GLU A 153 8.87 9.56 0.20
N LEU A 154 8.27 8.48 0.69
CA LEU A 154 8.98 7.46 1.46
C LEU A 154 10.07 6.77 0.63
N MET A 155 9.79 6.48 -0.66
CA MET A 155 10.77 5.91 -1.59
C MET A 155 11.94 6.88 -1.83
N ASP A 156 11.66 8.17 -1.94
CA ASP A 156 12.67 9.20 -2.13
C ASP A 156 13.54 9.37 -0.87
N GLU A 157 12.91 9.42 0.31
CA GLU A 157 13.61 9.51 1.61
C GLU A 157 14.59 8.34 1.80
N TRP A 158 14.17 7.14 1.45
CA TRP A 158 15.01 5.95 1.55
C TRP A 158 15.94 5.73 0.34
N ASN A 159 15.94 6.66 -0.64
CA ASN A 159 16.72 6.57 -1.88
C ASN A 159 16.46 5.30 -2.71
N LEU A 160 15.29 4.68 -2.57
CA LEU A 160 14.92 3.44 -3.25
C LEU A 160 14.65 3.65 -4.74
N ASN A 161 14.21 4.84 -5.14
CA ASN A 161 14.00 5.20 -6.56
C ASN A 161 15.30 5.16 -7.38
N ARG A 162 16.46 5.38 -6.75
CA ARG A 162 17.78 5.33 -7.43
C ARG A 162 18.24 3.92 -7.76
N MET A 163 17.79 2.89 -7.02
CA MET A 163 18.17 1.49 -7.28
C MET A 163 17.48 0.92 -8.53
N GLN A 164 16.34 1.49 -8.96
CA GLN A 164 15.64 1.03 -10.16
C GLN A 164 16.19 1.62 -11.48
N ILE A 165 16.90 2.73 -11.43
CA ILE A 165 17.48 3.37 -12.64
C ILE A 165 18.57 2.48 -13.28
N GLY A 166 19.15 1.55 -12.51
CA GLY A 166 20.16 0.59 -13.00
C GLY A 166 19.64 -0.67 -13.68
N GLN A 167 18.35 -1.02 -13.58
CA GLN A 167 17.83 -2.31 -14.06
C GLN A 167 16.52 -2.31 -14.87
N LYS A 168 15.84 -1.18 -15.07
CA LYS A 168 14.63 -1.15 -15.92
C LYS A 168 14.56 0.09 -16.81
N ASN A 169 15.43 0.15 -17.82
CA ASN A 169 15.01 0.73 -19.08
C ASN A 169 14.04 -0.25 -19.76
N ASN A 170 12.84 0.23 -20.05
CA ASN A 170 11.85 -0.34 -20.99
C ASN A 170 11.01 -1.54 -20.51
N LYS A 171 9.74 -1.26 -20.08
CA LYS A 171 8.60 -1.93 -20.71
C LYS A 171 7.19 -1.35 -20.47
N ASN A 172 6.96 -0.45 -19.52
CA ASN A 172 5.59 0.03 -19.23
C ASN A 172 5.28 1.52 -19.55
N GLU A 173 6.23 2.29 -20.04
CA GLU A 173 5.96 3.65 -20.55
C GLU A 173 5.32 3.70 -21.95
N LYS A 174 5.12 2.53 -22.58
CA LYS A 174 4.62 2.45 -23.97
C LYS A 174 3.09 2.42 -24.11
N MET A 175 2.29 2.61 -23.07
CA MET A 175 0.82 2.47 -23.19
C MET A 175 0.02 3.77 -23.29
N LEU A 176 0.62 4.92 -23.03
CA LEU A 176 -0.03 6.21 -23.30
C LEU A 176 0.77 6.95 -24.36
N GLU A 177 0.10 7.40 -25.41
CA GLU A 177 0.69 8.31 -26.39
C GLU A 177 1.04 9.64 -25.72
N SER A 178 2.05 10.35 -26.24
CA SER A 178 2.57 11.59 -25.64
C SER A 178 1.50 12.63 -25.27
N PRO A 179 0.43 12.86 -26.06
CA PRO A 179 -0.63 13.81 -25.73
C PRO A 179 -1.55 13.35 -24.58
N GLU A 180 -1.84 12.04 -24.47
CA GLU A 180 -2.66 11.50 -23.38
C GLU A 180 -1.94 11.59 -22.01
N ARG A 181 -0.61 11.37 -22.05
CA ARG A 181 0.24 11.47 -20.85
C ARG A 181 0.24 12.89 -20.28
N MET A 182 0.22 13.91 -21.14
CA MET A 182 0.15 15.30 -20.72
C MET A 182 -1.17 15.59 -19.99
N VAL A 183 -2.31 15.19 -20.53
CA VAL A 183 -3.61 15.37 -19.87
C VAL A 183 -3.68 14.58 -18.56
N TYR A 184 -3.21 13.33 -18.56
CA TYR A 184 -3.19 12.49 -17.35
C TYR A 184 -2.34 13.09 -16.22
N SER A 185 -1.20 13.72 -16.55
CA SER A 185 -0.35 14.37 -15.55
C SER A 185 -0.96 15.63 -14.92
N CYS A 186 -1.97 16.23 -15.57
CA CYS A 186 -2.72 17.35 -15.04
C CYS A 186 -3.95 16.94 -14.21
N LEU A 187 -4.37 15.64 -14.26
CA LEU A 187 -5.44 15.12 -13.44
C LEU A 187 -4.94 14.83 -12.03
N ASP A 188 -5.83 15.04 -11.04
CA ASP A 188 -5.55 14.82 -9.64
C ASP A 188 -6.59 13.85 -9.02
N LEU A 189 -6.40 13.46 -7.78
CA LEU A 189 -7.40 12.72 -6.99
C LEU A 189 -8.59 13.61 -6.58
N PHE A 190 -8.43 14.93 -6.68
CA PHE A 190 -9.49 15.90 -6.49
C PHE A 190 -10.11 16.27 -7.84
N PRO A 191 -11.45 16.44 -7.91
CA PRO A 191 -12.12 16.76 -9.16
C PRO A 191 -11.61 18.07 -9.76
N LYS A 192 -11.03 18.02 -10.98
CA LYS A 192 -10.63 19.18 -11.77
C LYS A 192 -11.62 19.44 -12.89
N GLY A 193 -12.01 20.70 -13.06
CA GLY A 193 -12.90 21.13 -14.12
C GLY A 193 -12.21 21.23 -15.48
N ILE A 194 -12.97 21.07 -16.58
CA ILE A 194 -12.46 21.21 -17.94
C ILE A 194 -11.75 22.55 -18.17
N ASP A 195 -12.29 23.65 -17.64
CA ASP A 195 -11.70 24.99 -17.79
C ASP A 195 -10.31 25.11 -17.14
N GLU A 196 -10.09 24.39 -16.06
CA GLU A 196 -8.81 24.32 -15.36
C GLU A 196 -7.81 23.46 -16.15
N LEU A 197 -8.25 22.29 -16.60
CA LEU A 197 -7.44 21.40 -17.43
C LEU A 197 -7.04 22.05 -18.76
N MET A 198 -7.93 22.83 -19.39
CA MET A 198 -7.60 23.58 -20.60
C MET A 198 -6.48 24.60 -20.38
N LYS A 199 -6.48 25.27 -19.22
CA LYS A 199 -5.41 26.24 -18.86
C LYS A 199 -4.08 25.55 -18.61
N GLU A 200 -4.09 24.38 -17.96
CA GLU A 200 -2.88 23.63 -17.62
C GLU A 200 -2.28 22.92 -18.85
N THR A 201 -3.12 22.41 -19.74
CA THR A 201 -2.69 21.65 -20.93
C THR A 201 -2.51 22.48 -22.18
N GLU A 202 -3.02 23.72 -22.22
CA GLU A 202 -3.08 24.59 -23.39
C GLU A 202 -3.81 23.97 -24.60
N LEU A 203 -4.59 22.91 -24.40
CA LEU A 203 -5.37 22.22 -25.43
C LEU A 203 -6.71 22.92 -25.69
N SER A 204 -7.21 22.80 -26.91
CA SER A 204 -8.59 23.17 -27.22
C SER A 204 -9.56 22.23 -26.53
N ILE A 205 -10.80 22.68 -26.30
CA ILE A 205 -11.84 21.86 -25.64
C ILE A 205 -12.05 20.53 -26.38
N SER A 206 -12.01 20.53 -27.71
CA SER A 206 -12.22 19.33 -28.52
C SER A 206 -11.10 18.30 -28.32
N GLU A 207 -9.84 18.75 -28.33
CA GLU A 207 -8.68 17.91 -28.14
C GLU A 207 -8.64 17.36 -26.69
N LEU A 208 -8.92 18.22 -25.70
CA LEU A 208 -8.95 17.81 -24.30
C LEU A 208 -10.02 16.74 -24.07
N MET A 209 -11.24 16.94 -24.59
CA MET A 209 -12.34 15.98 -24.44
C MET A 209 -12.02 14.63 -25.11
N GLU A 210 -11.42 14.65 -26.31
CA GLU A 210 -10.98 13.41 -26.97
C GLU A 210 -9.99 12.61 -26.10
N ARG A 211 -9.05 13.30 -25.45
CA ARG A 211 -8.06 12.67 -24.56
C ARG A 211 -8.68 12.19 -23.27
N LEU A 212 -9.58 12.96 -22.65
CA LEU A 212 -10.29 12.56 -21.44
C LEU A 212 -11.15 11.33 -21.67
N ILE A 213 -11.91 11.26 -22.76
CA ILE A 213 -12.69 10.08 -23.14
C ILE A 213 -11.77 8.87 -23.35
N THR A 214 -10.63 9.05 -24.01
CA THR A 214 -9.66 7.97 -24.22
C THR A 214 -9.07 7.49 -22.90
N LEU A 215 -8.74 8.39 -21.96
CA LEU A 215 -8.25 8.05 -20.63
C LEU A 215 -9.33 7.34 -19.80
N GLU A 216 -10.59 7.74 -19.92
CA GLU A 216 -11.73 7.10 -19.25
C GLU A 216 -11.96 5.68 -19.78
N LEU A 217 -11.97 5.49 -21.10
CA LEU A 217 -12.08 4.17 -21.74
C LEU A 217 -10.91 3.23 -21.36
N LYS A 218 -9.72 3.79 -21.15
CA LYS A 218 -8.54 3.05 -20.68
C LYS A 218 -8.52 2.84 -19.15
N GLY A 219 -9.49 3.41 -18.41
CA GLY A 219 -9.58 3.30 -16.94
C GLY A 219 -8.55 4.14 -16.17
N TYR A 220 -8.02 5.19 -16.75
CA TYR A 220 -7.07 6.11 -16.12
C TYR A 220 -7.72 7.38 -15.55
N ALA A 221 -8.92 7.73 -16.01
CA ALA A 221 -9.69 8.87 -15.53
C ALA A 221 -11.17 8.49 -15.32
N GLU A 222 -11.89 9.28 -14.54
CA GLU A 222 -13.33 9.14 -14.32
C GLU A 222 -13.98 10.51 -14.21
N GLU A 223 -15.11 10.70 -14.90
CA GLU A 223 -15.97 11.86 -14.72
C GLU A 223 -16.85 11.67 -13.47
N VAL A 224 -16.47 12.33 -12.36
CA VAL A 224 -17.19 12.21 -11.07
C VAL A 224 -18.41 13.13 -10.98
N SER A 225 -18.44 14.19 -11.76
CA SER A 225 -19.59 15.07 -11.96
C SER A 225 -19.44 15.78 -13.31
N ARG A 226 -20.51 16.39 -13.81
CA ARG A 226 -20.54 16.98 -15.14
C ARG A 226 -19.33 17.93 -15.36
N ASN A 227 -18.46 17.58 -16.29
CA ASN A 227 -17.24 18.31 -16.65
C ASN A 227 -16.15 18.36 -15.55
N TYR A 228 -16.19 17.46 -14.56
CA TYR A 228 -15.16 17.33 -13.55
C TYR A 228 -14.57 15.93 -13.55
N TYR A 229 -13.28 15.83 -13.71
CA TYR A 229 -12.52 14.60 -13.87
C TYR A 229 -11.52 14.39 -12.73
N ILE A 230 -11.31 13.14 -12.35
CA ILE A 230 -10.25 12.70 -11.44
C ILE A 230 -9.34 11.70 -12.14
N CYS A 231 -8.10 11.55 -11.68
CA CYS A 231 -7.31 10.40 -12.08
C CYS A 231 -7.77 9.16 -11.31
N LEU A 232 -7.95 8.05 -12.03
CA LEU A 232 -8.07 6.74 -11.41
C LEU A 232 -6.66 6.17 -11.26
N LEU A 233 -6.13 6.20 -10.03
CA LEU A 233 -5.04 5.29 -9.71
C LEU A 233 -5.60 3.88 -9.89
N TYR A 234 -4.95 3.06 -10.69
CA TYR A 234 -5.37 1.70 -11.06
C TYR A 234 -5.77 0.90 -9.80
N THR A 235 -7.03 0.97 -9.42
CA THR A 235 -7.64 0.12 -8.41
C THR A 235 -8.20 -1.08 -9.15
N SER A 236 -7.85 -2.28 -8.71
CA SER A 236 -8.39 -3.55 -9.23
C SER A 236 -9.91 -3.46 -9.44
N PRO A 237 -10.48 -4.10 -10.48
CA PRO A 237 -11.90 -4.02 -10.77
C PRO A 237 -12.74 -4.35 -9.52
N SER A 238 -13.77 -3.54 -9.29
CA SER A 238 -14.73 -3.72 -8.21
C SER A 238 -15.44 -5.06 -8.36
N PRO A 239 -15.86 -5.72 -7.26
CA PRO A 239 -16.70 -6.93 -7.33
C PRO A 239 -18.02 -6.75 -8.12
N ARG A 240 -18.41 -5.53 -8.45
CA ARG A 240 -19.58 -5.24 -9.30
C ARG A 240 -19.34 -5.53 -10.78
N ASP A 241 -18.11 -5.58 -11.23
CA ASP A 241 -17.77 -5.81 -12.64
C ASP A 241 -17.88 -7.29 -13.03
N TYR A 242 -17.99 -8.20 -12.05
CA TYR A 242 -18.23 -9.63 -12.26
C TYR A 242 -19.71 -10.04 -12.22
N ALA A 243 -20.65 -9.13 -11.97
CA ALA A 243 -22.07 -9.43 -11.89
C ALA A 243 -22.86 -9.17 -13.20
N ALA A 244 -22.17 -8.82 -14.29
CA ALA A 244 -22.77 -8.47 -15.59
C ALA A 244 -22.24 -9.32 -16.75
N SER A 245 -21.84 -10.58 -16.47
CA SER A 245 -21.57 -11.59 -17.53
C SER A 245 -22.23 -12.91 -17.23
#